data_73929715af060a6288a55e9f4763788a
#
_entry.id   73929715af060a6288a55e9f4763788a
#
_cell.length_a   1.000
_cell.length_b   1.000
_cell.length_c   1.000
_cell.angle_alpha   90.00
_cell.angle_beta   90.00
_cell.angle_gamma   90.00
#
_symmetry.space_group_name_H-M   'P 1'
#
loop_
_entity.id
_entity.type
_entity.pdbx_description
1 polymer ?
#
loop_
_entity_poly.entity_id
_entity_poly.type
_entity_poly.pdbx_seq_one_letter_code
_entity_poly.pdbx_strand_id
1 'polypeptide(L)'
;MFNPAQAPERIELAYTKLGLREPFIAAVMTRVKREISNTVPTAATNGTWCRYNPDFCAKWSDEQLFGLVLHESCHVVLMHMWRREGRDPSLWNLANDAIINAYIKARGYQLPDGGVHIGWVQETHSSEQVYEKLKQQQEKDQQKRQQSKQQGGKGQEDDDTDGQPQDAGGFDGTGDLEDAVDEATATDMEATIAAAAATARECGQSSSLIDRILSKLGQPKVRWQDVLRSLLTEASASDYTYQRPNRRFIGAGLYMPSLHAQDQMGGLVVGFDTSGSITQKDANRIATELRAIVEDLQPEFVEVVYCTDRVTGTQRFERDDPVELKPKGTGGTRFKPVFDHVASMDDRVIGLVYFSDLEGDLDEIVPPEYPVIWANIGQREYNPPFGTAVMVPL
;
A
#
# COMPACT_ATOMS: atom_id res chain seq x y z
N MET A 1 -40.13 7.94 -12.51
CA MET A 1 -38.87 8.53 -13.00
C MET A 1 -38.77 9.94 -12.46
N PHE A 2 -37.62 10.29 -11.93
CA PHE A 2 -37.34 11.64 -11.44
C PHE A 2 -36.82 12.55 -12.58
N ASN A 3 -36.77 13.85 -12.33
CA ASN A 3 -36.21 14.78 -13.31
C ASN A 3 -34.65 14.68 -13.28
N PRO A 4 -33.96 14.42 -14.42
CA PRO A 4 -32.50 14.41 -14.48
C PRO A 4 -31.84 15.71 -13.97
N ALA A 5 -32.47 16.85 -14.12
CA ALA A 5 -31.99 18.13 -13.60
C ALA A 5 -31.86 18.15 -12.05
N GLN A 6 -32.53 17.27 -11.34
CA GLN A 6 -32.44 17.11 -9.88
C GLN A 6 -31.31 16.18 -9.44
N ALA A 7 -30.61 15.55 -10.38
CA ALA A 7 -29.54 14.61 -10.04
C ALA A 7 -28.46 15.22 -9.13
N PRO A 8 -27.97 16.46 -9.34
CA PRO A 8 -26.98 17.05 -8.46
C PRO A 8 -27.44 17.13 -7.00
N GLU A 9 -28.66 17.64 -6.76
CA GLU A 9 -29.21 17.76 -5.39
C GLU A 9 -29.42 16.39 -4.73
N ARG A 10 -29.89 15.42 -5.49
CA ARG A 10 -30.15 14.05 -5.00
C ARG A 10 -28.87 13.30 -4.69
N ILE A 11 -27.80 13.50 -5.48
CA ILE A 11 -26.48 12.93 -5.20
C ILE A 11 -25.88 13.57 -3.94
N GLU A 12 -25.99 14.91 -3.77
CA GLU A 12 -25.53 15.56 -2.54
C GLU A 12 -26.32 15.10 -1.30
N LEU A 13 -27.60 14.84 -1.43
CA LEU A 13 -28.40 14.22 -0.37
C LEU A 13 -27.89 12.80 -0.04
N ALA A 14 -27.54 12.01 -1.06
CA ALA A 14 -26.98 10.67 -0.87
C ALA A 14 -25.63 10.73 -0.12
N TYR A 15 -24.75 11.68 -0.45
CA TYR A 15 -23.49 11.91 0.30
C TYR A 15 -23.74 12.41 1.73
N THR A 16 -24.76 13.23 1.95
CA THR A 16 -25.18 13.61 3.31
C THR A 16 -25.60 12.39 4.13
N LYS A 17 -26.40 11.51 3.53
CA LYS A 17 -26.78 10.24 4.15
C LYS A 17 -25.55 9.34 4.39
N LEU A 18 -24.55 9.36 3.49
CA LEU A 18 -23.29 8.64 3.66
C LEU A 18 -22.55 9.10 4.93
N GLY A 19 -22.50 10.42 5.18
CA GLY A 19 -21.93 10.97 6.40
C GLY A 19 -22.61 10.50 7.68
N LEU A 20 -23.89 10.23 7.63
CA LEU A 20 -24.68 9.78 8.79
C LEU A 20 -24.63 8.26 9.00
N ARG A 21 -24.61 7.49 7.92
CA ARG A 21 -24.72 6.02 7.97
C ARG A 21 -23.37 5.30 7.92
N GLU A 22 -22.41 5.86 7.16
CA GLU A 22 -21.06 5.28 6.94
C GLU A 22 -19.97 6.37 7.08
N PRO A 23 -19.81 6.96 8.29
CA PRO A 23 -18.97 8.15 8.48
C PRO A 23 -17.49 7.90 8.15
N PHE A 24 -16.98 6.69 8.31
CA PHE A 24 -15.63 6.31 7.86
C PHE A 24 -15.47 6.51 6.34
N ILE A 25 -16.39 5.96 5.55
CA ILE A 25 -16.36 6.08 4.08
C ILE A 25 -16.54 7.54 3.68
N ALA A 26 -17.47 8.24 4.33
CA ALA A 26 -17.72 9.67 4.07
C ALA A 26 -16.46 10.53 4.32
N ALA A 27 -15.70 10.25 5.37
CA ALA A 27 -14.46 10.97 5.67
C ALA A 27 -13.44 10.83 4.53
N VAL A 28 -13.25 9.64 3.99
CA VAL A 28 -12.39 9.41 2.81
C VAL A 28 -12.90 10.19 1.60
N MET A 29 -14.22 10.14 1.36
CA MET A 29 -14.85 10.79 0.19
C MET A 29 -14.84 12.33 0.22
N THR A 30 -14.42 12.96 1.31
CA THR A 30 -14.16 14.41 1.34
C THR A 30 -13.03 14.85 0.42
N ARG A 31 -12.10 13.94 0.08
CA ARG A 31 -10.97 14.18 -0.84
C ARG A 31 -11.32 13.94 -2.30
N VAL A 32 -12.48 13.35 -2.59
CA VAL A 32 -12.88 12.93 -3.94
C VAL A 32 -13.86 13.95 -4.53
N LYS A 33 -13.60 14.40 -5.75
CA LYS A 33 -14.49 15.33 -6.46
C LYS A 33 -15.76 14.60 -6.90
N ARG A 34 -16.88 15.28 -6.82
CA ARG A 34 -18.19 14.80 -7.27
C ARG A 34 -18.59 15.53 -8.52
N GLU A 35 -18.90 14.81 -9.58
CA GLU A 35 -19.22 15.40 -10.88
C GLU A 35 -20.48 14.75 -11.45
N ILE A 36 -21.38 15.59 -11.99
CA ILE A 36 -22.50 15.11 -12.81
C ILE A 36 -22.06 15.19 -14.27
N SER A 37 -22.13 14.09 -14.98
CA SER A 37 -21.59 14.02 -16.34
C SER A 37 -22.33 13.00 -17.20
N ASN A 38 -22.59 13.36 -18.44
CA ASN A 38 -23.14 12.46 -19.46
C ASN A 38 -22.04 11.66 -20.19
N THR A 39 -20.75 11.82 -19.79
CA THR A 39 -19.64 11.09 -20.41
C THR A 39 -19.57 9.64 -19.95
N VAL A 40 -20.17 9.31 -18.82
CA VAL A 40 -20.28 7.95 -18.30
C VAL A 40 -21.69 7.41 -18.50
N PRO A 41 -21.87 6.10 -18.77
CA PRO A 41 -23.21 5.53 -18.98
C PRO A 41 -24.04 5.45 -17.69
N THR A 42 -23.39 5.20 -16.56
CA THR A 42 -24.02 4.97 -15.25
C THR A 42 -23.38 5.88 -14.19
N ALA A 43 -22.41 5.34 -13.46
CA ALA A 43 -21.48 6.05 -12.59
C ALA A 43 -20.08 5.49 -12.84
N ALA A 44 -19.03 6.23 -12.47
CA ALA A 44 -17.66 5.78 -12.57
C ALA A 44 -16.74 6.54 -11.62
N THR A 45 -15.62 5.90 -11.24
CA THR A 45 -14.57 6.54 -10.43
C THR A 45 -13.17 6.16 -10.89
N ASN A 46 -12.21 7.09 -10.73
CA ASN A 46 -10.78 6.83 -10.90
C ASN A 46 -9.98 7.03 -9.60
N GLY A 47 -10.68 7.21 -8.48
CA GLY A 47 -10.09 7.47 -7.17
C GLY A 47 -9.94 8.94 -6.79
N THR A 48 -9.91 9.87 -7.76
CA THR A 48 -9.85 11.34 -7.51
C THR A 48 -11.19 12.03 -7.74
N TRP A 49 -12.04 11.44 -8.53
CA TRP A 49 -13.40 11.88 -8.79
C TRP A 49 -14.37 10.71 -8.86
N CYS A 50 -15.65 11.00 -8.59
CA CYS A 50 -16.79 10.14 -8.89
C CYS A 50 -17.74 10.90 -9.82
N ARG A 51 -18.07 10.31 -10.97
CA ARG A 51 -19.00 10.84 -11.97
C ARG A 51 -20.30 10.08 -11.97
N TYR A 52 -21.40 10.80 -12.12
CA TYR A 52 -22.75 10.24 -12.10
C TYR A 52 -23.52 10.73 -13.32
N ASN A 53 -24.09 9.79 -14.09
CA ASN A 53 -24.94 10.14 -15.22
C ASN A 53 -26.32 10.59 -14.71
N PRO A 54 -26.79 11.82 -15.06
CA PRO A 54 -28.06 12.33 -14.56
C PRO A 54 -29.28 11.52 -15.06
N ASP A 55 -29.25 11.05 -16.31
CA ASP A 55 -30.33 10.26 -16.88
C ASP A 55 -30.43 8.87 -16.25
N PHE A 56 -29.29 8.29 -15.88
CA PHE A 56 -29.24 7.06 -15.11
C PHE A 56 -29.77 7.27 -13.69
N CYS A 57 -29.30 8.32 -12.99
CA CYS A 57 -29.73 8.65 -11.64
C CYS A 57 -31.25 8.94 -11.54
N ALA A 58 -31.84 9.50 -12.59
CA ALA A 58 -33.28 9.79 -12.64
C ALA A 58 -34.19 8.55 -12.61
N LYS A 59 -33.65 7.35 -12.87
CA LYS A 59 -34.41 6.09 -12.86
C LYS A 59 -34.64 5.54 -11.45
N TRP A 60 -33.80 5.92 -10.48
CA TRP A 60 -33.69 5.25 -9.18
C TRP A 60 -34.28 6.08 -8.04
N SER A 61 -34.72 5.40 -6.98
CA SER A 61 -35.13 6.03 -5.73
C SER A 61 -33.93 6.64 -4.97
N ASP A 62 -34.19 7.47 -3.97
CA ASP A 62 -33.12 8.07 -3.15
C ASP A 62 -32.35 7.06 -2.30
N GLU A 63 -32.98 5.93 -1.95
CA GLU A 63 -32.28 4.84 -1.25
C GLU A 63 -31.40 4.02 -2.22
N GLN A 64 -31.84 3.82 -3.45
CA GLN A 64 -31.02 3.20 -4.49
C GLN A 64 -29.89 4.09 -4.95
N LEU A 65 -30.09 5.43 -5.02
CA LEU A 65 -29.00 6.38 -5.26
C LEU A 65 -27.99 6.43 -4.12
N PHE A 66 -28.45 6.30 -2.88
CA PHE A 66 -27.54 6.12 -1.76
C PHE A 66 -26.68 4.86 -1.92
N GLY A 67 -27.29 3.75 -2.31
CA GLY A 67 -26.56 2.50 -2.61
C GLY A 67 -25.55 2.66 -3.74
N LEU A 68 -25.87 3.40 -4.81
CA LEU A 68 -24.98 3.72 -5.91
C LEU A 68 -23.77 4.55 -5.42
N VAL A 69 -24.03 5.62 -4.66
CA VAL A 69 -22.97 6.47 -4.09
C VAL A 69 -22.07 5.67 -3.15
N LEU A 70 -22.65 4.79 -2.32
CA LEU A 70 -21.88 3.90 -1.46
C LEU A 70 -21.03 2.92 -2.26
N HIS A 71 -21.54 2.40 -3.37
CA HIS A 71 -20.83 1.51 -4.27
C HIS A 71 -19.58 2.17 -4.84
N GLU A 72 -19.71 3.33 -5.48
CA GLU A 72 -18.57 4.09 -6.01
C GLU A 72 -17.55 4.46 -4.92
N SER A 73 -18.07 4.84 -3.74
CA SER A 73 -17.22 5.15 -2.59
C SER A 73 -16.42 3.95 -2.10
N CYS A 74 -16.99 2.75 -2.14
CA CYS A 74 -16.30 1.51 -1.78
C CYS A 74 -15.16 1.17 -2.75
N HIS A 75 -15.31 1.47 -4.05
CA HIS A 75 -14.21 1.30 -5.00
C HIS A 75 -13.00 2.14 -4.60
N VAL A 76 -13.22 3.40 -4.19
CA VAL A 76 -12.15 4.30 -3.72
C VAL A 76 -11.52 3.78 -2.42
N VAL A 77 -12.34 3.49 -1.42
CA VAL A 77 -11.89 3.05 -0.08
C VAL A 77 -11.15 1.70 -0.13
N LEU A 78 -11.54 0.81 -1.04
CA LEU A 78 -10.87 -0.47 -1.27
C LEU A 78 -9.73 -0.38 -2.29
N MET A 79 -9.48 0.83 -2.84
CA MET A 79 -8.40 1.14 -3.77
C MET A 79 -8.38 0.25 -5.03
N HIS A 80 -9.54 -0.11 -5.54
CA HIS A 80 -9.67 -1.10 -6.62
C HIS A 80 -8.97 -0.69 -7.92
N MET A 81 -8.93 0.61 -8.25
CA MET A 81 -8.27 1.14 -9.43
C MET A 81 -6.74 0.99 -9.37
N TRP A 82 -6.13 1.15 -8.20
CA TRP A 82 -4.68 1.01 -8.02
C TRP A 82 -4.23 -0.44 -7.86
N ARG A 83 -5.12 -1.31 -7.32
CA ARG A 83 -4.82 -2.72 -7.07
C ARG A 83 -5.02 -3.63 -8.28
N ARG A 84 -5.35 -3.08 -9.46
CA ARG A 84 -5.58 -3.89 -10.66
C ARG A 84 -4.31 -4.61 -11.14
N GLU A 85 -3.14 -3.98 -11.07
CA GLU A 85 -1.82 -4.60 -11.29
C GLU A 85 -1.72 -5.50 -12.55
N GLY A 86 -2.21 -5.05 -13.69
CA GLY A 86 -2.15 -5.83 -14.94
C GLY A 86 -3.17 -6.98 -15.06
N ARG A 87 -4.13 -7.09 -14.15
CA ARG A 87 -5.27 -8.00 -14.26
C ARG A 87 -6.21 -7.56 -15.38
N ASP A 88 -6.98 -8.51 -15.94
CA ASP A 88 -8.02 -8.20 -16.92
C ASP A 88 -9.03 -7.20 -16.34
N PRO A 89 -9.25 -6.05 -16.98
CA PRO A 89 -10.08 -4.98 -16.42
C PRO A 89 -11.53 -5.40 -16.16
N SER A 90 -12.13 -6.12 -17.12
CA SER A 90 -13.53 -6.52 -17.02
C SER A 90 -13.74 -7.54 -15.91
N LEU A 91 -12.87 -8.54 -15.83
CA LEU A 91 -12.94 -9.55 -14.80
C LEU A 91 -12.60 -9.00 -13.41
N TRP A 92 -11.67 -8.03 -13.34
CA TRP A 92 -11.33 -7.34 -12.11
C TRP A 92 -12.50 -6.51 -11.60
N ASN A 93 -13.17 -5.76 -12.50
CA ASN A 93 -14.36 -4.99 -12.14
C ASN A 93 -15.48 -5.90 -11.64
N LEU A 94 -15.79 -6.97 -12.37
CA LEU A 94 -16.79 -7.97 -11.98
C LEU A 94 -16.53 -8.53 -10.57
N ALA A 95 -15.27 -8.84 -10.25
CA ALA A 95 -14.90 -9.37 -8.94
C ALA A 95 -15.12 -8.33 -7.82
N ASN A 96 -14.78 -7.07 -8.08
CA ASN A 96 -14.92 -5.97 -7.13
C ASN A 96 -16.39 -5.64 -6.87
N ASP A 97 -17.18 -5.55 -7.93
CA ASP A 97 -18.61 -5.26 -7.83
C ASP A 97 -19.35 -6.32 -7.06
N ALA A 98 -19.01 -7.59 -7.30
CA ALA A 98 -19.62 -8.70 -6.55
C ALA A 98 -19.37 -8.58 -5.04
N ILE A 99 -18.16 -8.14 -4.63
CA ILE A 99 -17.80 -7.95 -3.22
C ILE A 99 -18.51 -6.74 -2.63
N ILE A 100 -18.49 -5.60 -3.35
CA ILE A 100 -19.14 -4.37 -2.90
C ILE A 100 -20.64 -4.57 -2.77
N ASN A 101 -21.26 -5.23 -3.74
CA ASN A 101 -22.69 -5.51 -3.72
C ASN A 101 -23.06 -6.47 -2.58
N ALA A 102 -22.21 -7.46 -2.27
CA ALA A 102 -22.39 -8.32 -1.09
C ALA A 102 -22.29 -7.50 0.22
N TYR A 103 -21.34 -6.57 0.31
CA TYR A 103 -21.18 -5.66 1.45
C TYR A 103 -22.40 -4.76 1.65
N ILE A 104 -22.89 -4.11 0.59
CA ILE A 104 -24.05 -3.21 0.62
C ILE A 104 -25.32 -3.97 1.03
N LYS A 105 -25.51 -5.17 0.46
CA LYS A 105 -26.62 -6.06 0.78
C LYS A 105 -26.60 -6.56 2.23
N ALA A 106 -25.43 -6.94 2.74
CA ALA A 106 -25.27 -7.39 4.13
C ALA A 106 -25.65 -6.31 5.15
N ARG A 107 -25.53 -5.02 4.76
CA ARG A 107 -25.94 -3.87 5.57
C ARG A 107 -27.40 -3.46 5.38
N GLY A 108 -28.14 -4.16 4.53
CA GLY A 108 -29.54 -3.89 4.28
C GLY A 108 -29.79 -2.67 3.40
N TYR A 109 -28.79 -2.14 2.70
CA TYR A 109 -28.97 -1.04 1.77
C TYR A 109 -29.47 -1.55 0.40
N GLN A 110 -30.13 -0.68 -0.34
CA GLN A 110 -30.69 -0.99 -1.65
C GLN A 110 -29.73 -0.53 -2.75
N LEU A 111 -29.55 -1.39 -3.75
CA LEU A 111 -28.82 -1.08 -4.97
C LEU A 111 -29.78 -0.80 -6.13
N PRO A 112 -29.37 -0.10 -7.19
CA PRO A 112 -30.03 -0.12 -8.48
C PRO A 112 -30.24 -1.56 -8.98
N ASP A 113 -31.36 -1.79 -9.69
CA ASP A 113 -31.64 -3.10 -10.26
C ASP A 113 -30.62 -3.46 -11.36
N GLY A 114 -30.26 -4.75 -11.46
CA GLY A 114 -29.31 -5.24 -12.44
C GLY A 114 -27.85 -5.26 -11.96
N GLY A 115 -27.56 -4.98 -10.69
CA GLY A 115 -26.22 -5.08 -10.12
C GLY A 115 -25.69 -6.51 -10.09
N VAL A 116 -24.38 -6.66 -10.25
CA VAL A 116 -23.68 -7.95 -10.19
C VAL A 116 -23.97 -8.69 -8.89
N HIS A 117 -24.40 -9.95 -8.98
CA HIS A 117 -24.58 -10.82 -7.84
C HIS A 117 -24.02 -12.22 -8.12
N ILE A 118 -23.02 -12.62 -7.34
CA ILE A 118 -22.39 -13.94 -7.43
C ILE A 118 -22.65 -14.67 -6.11
N GLY A 119 -23.47 -15.72 -6.13
CA GLY A 119 -24.02 -16.36 -4.93
C GLY A 119 -23.00 -16.86 -3.90
N TRP A 120 -21.78 -17.20 -4.31
CA TRP A 120 -20.73 -17.65 -3.40
C TRP A 120 -19.82 -16.50 -2.87
N VAL A 121 -19.96 -15.28 -3.41
CA VAL A 121 -19.16 -14.12 -2.96
C VAL A 121 -19.78 -13.54 -1.69
N GLN A 122 -18.92 -13.28 -0.71
CA GLN A 122 -19.27 -12.67 0.57
C GLN A 122 -18.43 -11.40 0.77
N GLU A 123 -18.87 -10.48 1.60
CA GLU A 123 -18.17 -9.25 1.93
C GLU A 123 -16.76 -9.47 2.52
N THR A 124 -16.51 -10.67 3.07
CA THR A 124 -15.23 -11.06 3.67
C THR A 124 -14.17 -11.49 2.65
N HIS A 125 -14.57 -11.81 1.41
CA HIS A 125 -13.60 -12.19 0.37
C HIS A 125 -12.74 -11.01 -0.07
N SER A 126 -11.49 -11.31 -0.48
CA SER A 126 -10.66 -10.29 -1.14
C SER A 126 -10.94 -10.26 -2.64
N SER A 127 -10.69 -9.09 -3.26
CA SER A 127 -10.85 -8.90 -4.71
C SER A 127 -9.98 -9.87 -5.49
N GLU A 128 -8.77 -10.12 -5.02
CA GLU A 128 -7.83 -11.06 -5.63
C GLU A 128 -8.35 -12.50 -5.58
N GLN A 129 -8.89 -12.93 -4.44
CA GLN A 129 -9.46 -14.29 -4.30
C GLN A 129 -10.64 -14.52 -5.22
N VAL A 130 -11.53 -13.52 -5.34
CA VAL A 130 -12.68 -13.60 -6.22
C VAL A 130 -12.25 -13.61 -7.68
N TYR A 131 -11.31 -12.71 -8.05
CA TYR A 131 -10.74 -12.64 -9.39
C TYR A 131 -10.13 -13.98 -9.83
N GLU A 132 -9.25 -14.55 -9.02
CA GLU A 132 -8.59 -15.82 -9.36
C GLU A 132 -9.59 -16.96 -9.53
N LYS A 133 -10.61 -17.01 -8.68
CA LYS A 133 -11.66 -18.03 -8.79
C LYS A 133 -12.52 -17.86 -10.05
N LEU A 134 -12.87 -16.62 -10.42
CA LEU A 134 -13.59 -16.32 -11.66
C LEU A 134 -12.74 -16.66 -12.89
N LYS A 135 -11.46 -16.33 -12.88
CA LYS A 135 -10.52 -16.66 -13.94
C LYS A 135 -10.41 -18.17 -14.16
N GLN A 136 -10.25 -18.94 -13.09
CA GLN A 136 -10.23 -20.40 -13.16
C GLN A 136 -11.53 -20.98 -13.70
N GLN A 137 -12.67 -20.37 -13.39
CA GLN A 137 -13.97 -20.78 -13.89
C GLN A 137 -14.09 -20.51 -15.40
N GLN A 138 -13.69 -19.34 -15.87
CA GLN A 138 -13.64 -19.02 -17.31
C GLN A 138 -12.71 -19.97 -18.08
N GLU A 139 -11.55 -20.28 -17.56
CA GLU A 139 -10.60 -21.20 -18.20
C GLU A 139 -11.19 -22.63 -18.34
N LYS A 140 -11.85 -23.12 -17.29
CA LYS A 140 -12.55 -24.43 -17.32
C LYS A 140 -13.67 -24.46 -18.35
N ASP A 141 -14.46 -23.39 -18.42
CA ASP A 141 -15.57 -23.29 -19.38
C ASP A 141 -15.07 -23.21 -20.83
N GLN A 142 -13.98 -22.49 -21.07
CA GLN A 142 -13.31 -22.45 -22.39
C GLN A 142 -12.77 -23.83 -22.78
N GLN A 143 -12.15 -24.57 -21.86
CA GLN A 143 -11.66 -25.92 -22.11
C GLN A 143 -12.81 -26.89 -22.42
N LYS A 144 -13.93 -26.83 -21.69
CA LYS A 144 -15.13 -27.64 -21.96
C LYS A 144 -15.72 -27.34 -23.34
N ARG A 145 -15.82 -26.05 -23.72
CA ARG A 145 -16.32 -25.64 -25.04
C ARG A 145 -15.36 -26.06 -26.19
N GLN A 146 -14.07 -26.12 -25.98
CA GLN A 146 -13.11 -26.63 -26.97
C GLN A 146 -13.21 -28.16 -27.12
N GLN A 147 -13.36 -28.89 -26.03
CA GLN A 147 -13.54 -30.35 -26.04
C GLN A 147 -14.87 -30.77 -26.69
N SER A 148 -15.95 -30.05 -26.44
CA SER A 148 -17.26 -30.34 -27.06
C SER A 148 -17.26 -30.03 -28.56
N LYS A 149 -16.49 -29.04 -29.03
CA LYS A 149 -16.31 -28.76 -30.47
C LYS A 149 -15.47 -29.81 -31.19
N GLN A 150 -14.55 -30.49 -30.50
CA GLN A 150 -13.72 -31.55 -31.08
C GLN A 150 -14.45 -32.92 -31.13
N GLN A 151 -15.49 -33.15 -30.33
CA GLN A 151 -16.24 -34.40 -30.29
C GLN A 151 -17.52 -34.39 -31.13
N GLY A 152 -17.62 -33.53 -32.16
CA GLY A 152 -18.65 -33.54 -33.22
C GLY A 152 -19.90 -34.36 -32.94
N GLY A 153 -20.78 -33.91 -32.05
CA GLY A 153 -22.03 -34.61 -31.75
C GLY A 153 -23.17 -33.63 -31.49
N LYS A 154 -24.25 -33.72 -32.27
CA LYS A 154 -25.54 -33.11 -31.97
C LYS A 154 -26.00 -33.58 -30.61
N GLY A 155 -26.08 -32.74 -29.63
CA GLY A 155 -26.57 -33.03 -28.29
C GLY A 155 -27.24 -31.81 -27.71
N GLN A 156 -28.49 -31.95 -27.48
CA GLN A 156 -29.46 -31.28 -26.65
C GLN A 156 -28.91 -30.21 -25.68
N GLU A 157 -29.52 -29.05 -25.76
CA GLU A 157 -29.43 -27.97 -24.77
C GLU A 157 -30.10 -28.47 -23.48
N ASP A 158 -29.30 -28.92 -22.55
CA ASP A 158 -29.76 -29.06 -21.15
C ASP A 158 -29.47 -27.71 -20.44
N ASP A 159 -30.61 -27.11 -20.07
CA ASP A 159 -30.74 -25.84 -19.34
C ASP A 159 -30.37 -26.06 -17.86
N ASP A 160 -29.06 -26.13 -17.56
CA ASP A 160 -28.51 -26.03 -16.19
C ASP A 160 -28.00 -24.60 -15.97
N THR A 161 -28.93 -23.67 -15.74
CA THR A 161 -28.69 -22.31 -15.30
C THR A 161 -28.47 -22.25 -13.78
N ASP A 162 -27.34 -22.74 -13.31
CA ASP A 162 -26.91 -22.45 -11.95
C ASP A 162 -25.49 -21.86 -12.01
N GLY A 163 -25.38 -20.49 -11.99
CA GLY A 163 -24.15 -19.77 -11.73
C GLY A 163 -23.47 -19.03 -12.89
N GLN A 164 -24.13 -18.78 -14.02
CA GLN A 164 -23.61 -17.81 -14.99
C GLN A 164 -23.96 -16.38 -14.55
N PRO A 165 -23.04 -15.40 -14.68
CA PRO A 165 -23.41 -13.99 -14.57
C PRO A 165 -24.42 -13.71 -15.68
N GLN A 166 -25.65 -13.40 -15.32
CA GLN A 166 -26.65 -12.99 -16.28
C GLN A 166 -26.20 -11.66 -16.88
N ASP A 167 -26.12 -11.62 -18.21
CA ASP A 167 -26.05 -10.38 -18.99
C ASP A 167 -27.33 -9.57 -18.72
N ALA A 168 -27.33 -8.84 -17.63
CA ALA A 168 -28.40 -7.93 -17.29
C ALA A 168 -27.94 -6.51 -17.72
N GLY A 169 -28.52 -6.01 -18.78
CA GLY A 169 -28.39 -4.61 -19.21
C GLY A 169 -28.91 -3.64 -18.15
N GLY A 170 -28.14 -3.46 -17.09
CA GLY A 170 -28.38 -2.62 -15.95
C GLY A 170 -27.05 -2.12 -15.41
N PHE A 171 -26.93 -1.85 -14.19
CA PHE A 171 -25.72 -1.52 -13.44
C PHE A 171 -24.80 -2.76 -13.40
N ASP A 172 -24.10 -3.04 -14.50
CA ASP A 172 -23.44 -4.33 -14.78
C ASP A 172 -21.91 -4.28 -14.82
N GLY A 173 -21.33 -3.35 -14.12
CA GLY A 173 -19.86 -3.37 -13.92
C GLY A 173 -19.00 -3.21 -15.19
N THR A 174 -19.58 -2.86 -16.33
CA THR A 174 -18.81 -2.59 -17.54
C THR A 174 -18.42 -1.12 -17.60
N GLY A 175 -17.39 -0.72 -16.85
CA GLY A 175 -16.80 0.60 -16.96
C GLY A 175 -16.86 1.51 -15.75
N ASP A 176 -17.19 0.99 -14.57
CA ASP A 176 -17.29 1.81 -13.35
C ASP A 176 -15.90 2.18 -12.79
N LEU A 177 -14.87 1.41 -13.13
CA LEU A 177 -13.49 1.70 -12.80
C LEU A 177 -12.73 2.26 -14.00
N GLU A 178 -12.40 3.52 -13.95
CA GLU A 178 -11.42 4.09 -14.87
C GLU A 178 -9.98 3.89 -14.37
N ASP A 179 -9.01 4.12 -15.26
CA ASP A 179 -7.60 3.97 -14.90
C ASP A 179 -7.22 4.94 -13.77
N ALA A 180 -6.46 4.43 -12.82
CA ALA A 180 -5.93 5.22 -11.71
C ALA A 180 -5.03 6.35 -12.22
N VAL A 181 -5.00 7.48 -11.49
CA VAL A 181 -4.28 8.68 -11.93
C VAL A 181 -2.77 8.43 -11.90
N ASP A 182 -2.19 8.23 -10.72
CA ASP A 182 -0.76 7.97 -10.54
C ASP A 182 -0.48 7.33 -9.17
N GLU A 183 0.78 6.91 -8.97
CA GLU A 183 1.22 6.27 -7.73
C GLU A 183 1.29 7.26 -6.54
N ALA A 184 1.57 8.54 -6.80
CA ALA A 184 1.60 9.57 -5.77
C ALA A 184 0.19 9.79 -5.19
N THR A 185 -0.83 9.81 -6.05
CA THR A 185 -2.24 9.89 -5.65
C THR A 185 -2.66 8.65 -4.86
N ALA A 186 -2.16 7.46 -5.21
CA ALA A 186 -2.40 6.24 -4.45
C ALA A 186 -1.90 6.36 -3.01
N THR A 187 -0.67 6.83 -2.83
CA THR A 187 -0.04 7.01 -1.52
C THR A 187 -0.79 8.02 -0.64
N ASP A 188 -1.23 9.16 -1.21
CA ASP A 188 -2.02 10.16 -0.47
C ASP A 188 -3.39 9.60 -0.07
N MET A 189 -4.02 8.82 -0.94
CA MET A 189 -5.28 8.16 -0.65
C MET A 189 -5.14 7.07 0.41
N GLU A 190 -4.08 6.25 0.37
CA GLU A 190 -3.76 5.27 1.43
C GLU A 190 -3.62 5.95 2.79
N ALA A 191 -2.88 7.05 2.87
CA ALA A 191 -2.71 7.82 4.10
C ALA A 191 -4.05 8.38 4.61
N THR A 192 -4.89 8.88 3.69
CA THR A 192 -6.22 9.40 4.00
C THR A 192 -7.13 8.29 4.56
N ILE A 193 -7.14 7.12 3.94
CA ILE A 193 -7.94 5.97 4.37
C ILE A 193 -7.46 5.47 5.73
N ALA A 194 -6.14 5.38 5.95
CA ALA A 194 -5.56 4.96 7.22
C ALA A 194 -5.94 5.92 8.36
N ALA A 195 -5.83 7.22 8.14
CA ALA A 195 -6.21 8.24 9.12
C ALA A 195 -7.71 8.20 9.44
N ALA A 196 -8.57 8.08 8.43
CA ALA A 196 -10.00 7.96 8.60
C ALA A 196 -10.39 6.68 9.37
N ALA A 197 -9.72 5.55 9.08
CA ALA A 197 -9.96 4.28 9.75
C ALA A 197 -9.53 4.30 11.22
N ALA A 198 -8.38 4.92 11.52
CA ALA A 198 -7.91 5.12 12.90
C ALA A 198 -8.91 5.96 13.70
N THR A 199 -9.33 7.10 13.15
CA THR A 199 -10.34 7.98 13.78
C THR A 199 -11.68 7.26 14.00
N ALA A 200 -12.15 6.51 13.02
CA ALA A 200 -13.38 5.74 13.14
C ALA A 200 -13.31 4.72 14.29
N ARG A 201 -12.18 4.06 14.46
CA ARG A 201 -11.94 3.10 15.54
C ARG A 201 -11.90 3.77 16.91
N GLU A 202 -11.27 4.94 17.03
CA GLU A 202 -11.26 5.74 18.25
C GLU A 202 -12.68 6.19 18.65
N CYS A 203 -13.54 6.48 17.65
CA CYS A 203 -14.94 6.79 17.86
C CYS A 203 -15.84 5.56 18.14
N GLY A 204 -15.24 4.37 18.30
CA GLY A 204 -15.98 3.15 18.61
C GLY A 204 -16.70 2.52 17.41
N GLN A 205 -16.41 2.96 16.20
CA GLN A 205 -16.93 2.34 14.98
C GLN A 205 -16.08 1.11 14.64
N SER A 206 -16.65 -0.07 14.80
CA SER A 206 -16.05 -1.31 14.30
C SER A 206 -16.88 -1.84 13.14
N SER A 207 -16.24 -2.10 12.00
CA SER A 207 -16.85 -2.84 10.90
C SER A 207 -15.80 -3.79 10.31
N SER A 208 -16.27 -4.91 9.75
CA SER A 208 -15.41 -5.85 9.03
C SER A 208 -14.60 -5.18 7.93
N LEU A 209 -15.13 -4.12 7.32
CA LEU A 209 -14.44 -3.29 6.33
C LEU A 209 -13.30 -2.50 6.96
N ILE A 210 -13.53 -1.79 8.06
CA ILE A 210 -12.51 -1.01 8.78
C ILE A 210 -11.40 -1.94 9.27
N ASP A 211 -11.74 -3.06 9.91
CA ASP A 211 -10.76 -4.03 10.40
C ASP A 211 -9.94 -4.64 9.26
N ARG A 212 -10.57 -4.94 8.12
CA ARG A 212 -9.89 -5.45 6.91
C ARG A 212 -8.98 -4.40 6.29
N ILE A 213 -9.40 -3.15 6.25
CA ILE A 213 -8.59 -2.04 5.75
C ILE A 213 -7.41 -1.82 6.70
N LEU A 214 -7.65 -1.74 8.00
CA LEU A 214 -6.58 -1.59 8.99
C LEU A 214 -5.64 -2.78 9.03
N SER A 215 -6.10 -4.01 8.83
CA SER A 215 -5.22 -5.17 8.73
C SER A 215 -4.37 -5.17 7.45
N LYS A 216 -4.88 -4.60 6.37
CA LYS A 216 -4.14 -4.44 5.11
C LYS A 216 -3.27 -3.18 5.09
N LEU A 217 -3.77 -2.08 5.65
CA LEU A 217 -3.04 -0.81 5.83
C LEU A 217 -2.28 -0.76 7.16
N GLY A 218 -2.58 -1.67 8.10
CA GLY A 218 -1.97 -1.77 9.43
C GLY A 218 -0.50 -2.21 9.42
N GLN A 219 0.00 -2.52 8.26
CA GLN A 219 1.36 -2.22 7.89
C GLN A 219 1.31 -0.89 7.11
N PRO A 220 1.54 0.27 7.73
CA PRO A 220 1.92 1.40 6.93
C PRO A 220 3.07 0.87 6.07
N LYS A 221 2.97 0.99 4.75
CA LYS A 221 4.16 1.09 3.92
C LYS A 221 4.78 2.42 4.31
N VAL A 222 5.26 2.48 5.55
CA VAL A 222 6.18 3.52 5.96
C VAL A 222 7.33 3.29 5.00
N ARG A 223 7.49 4.21 4.08
CA ARG A 223 8.62 4.14 3.16
C ARG A 223 9.82 3.98 4.06
N TRP A 224 10.53 2.87 3.93
CA TRP A 224 11.70 2.61 4.76
C TRP A 224 12.66 3.80 4.72
N GLN A 225 12.63 4.57 3.61
CA GLN A 225 13.35 5.81 3.43
C GLN A 225 12.91 6.89 4.44
N ASP A 226 11.61 7.02 4.72
CA ASP A 226 11.10 8.03 5.66
C ASP A 226 11.44 7.65 7.11
N VAL A 227 11.40 6.34 7.43
CA VAL A 227 11.86 5.83 8.74
C VAL A 227 13.35 6.05 8.90
N LEU A 228 14.13 5.72 7.87
CA LEU A 228 15.57 5.94 7.87
C LEU A 228 15.90 7.42 8.05
N ARG A 229 15.25 8.29 7.28
CA ARG A 229 15.41 9.75 7.39
C ARG A 229 15.06 10.25 8.79
N SER A 230 13.94 9.82 9.36
CA SER A 230 13.51 10.18 10.71
C SER A 230 14.52 9.74 11.76
N LEU A 231 14.95 8.48 11.73
CA LEU A 231 15.91 7.94 12.69
C LEU A 231 17.31 8.57 12.57
N LEU A 232 17.77 8.82 11.33
CA LEU A 232 19.07 9.48 11.12
C LEU A 232 19.02 10.98 11.48
N THR A 233 17.89 11.65 11.24
CA THR A 233 17.69 13.03 11.68
C THR A 233 17.67 13.11 13.21
N GLU A 234 17.01 12.17 13.88
CA GLU A 234 16.98 12.10 15.35
C GLU A 234 18.36 11.78 15.92
N ALA A 235 19.12 10.85 15.32
CA ALA A 235 20.48 10.52 15.72
C ALA A 235 21.45 11.71 15.50
N SER A 236 21.25 12.50 14.44
CA SER A 236 22.06 13.69 14.17
C SER A 236 21.69 14.87 15.08
N ALA A 237 20.44 14.96 15.53
CA ALA A 237 19.94 16.05 16.38
C ALA A 237 20.30 15.90 17.87
N SER A 238 20.80 14.75 18.31
CA SER A 238 21.01 14.43 19.73
C SER A 238 22.33 14.96 20.33
N ASP A 239 23.20 15.61 19.56
CA ASP A 239 24.46 16.17 20.09
C ASP A 239 24.27 17.56 20.70
N TYR A 240 23.79 17.58 21.95
CA TYR A 240 23.92 18.78 22.80
C TYR A 240 25.32 18.88 23.38
N THR A 241 26.02 19.96 23.08
CA THR A 241 27.36 20.22 23.67
C THR A 241 27.33 21.34 24.70
N TYR A 242 27.96 21.10 25.85
CA TYR A 242 28.26 22.14 26.85
C TYR A 242 29.55 22.93 26.55
N GLN A 243 30.34 22.49 25.59
CA GLN A 243 31.59 23.20 25.23
C GLN A 243 31.34 24.58 24.62
N ARG A 244 30.18 24.75 23.96
CA ARG A 244 29.75 26.07 23.46
C ARG A 244 28.31 26.31 23.95
N PRO A 245 28.17 26.96 25.13
CA PRO A 245 26.85 27.21 25.69
C PRO A 245 26.01 28.16 24.84
N ASN A 246 24.71 28.00 24.87
CA ASN A 246 23.76 28.81 24.13
C ASN A 246 23.87 30.29 24.60
N ARG A 247 24.44 31.15 23.76
CA ARG A 247 24.73 32.57 24.08
C ARG A 247 23.50 33.38 24.50
N ARG A 248 22.26 32.94 24.10
CA ARG A 248 21.03 33.62 24.48
C ARG A 248 20.72 33.52 25.97
N PHE A 249 21.20 32.50 26.65
CA PHE A 249 20.90 32.22 28.05
C PHE A 249 22.04 32.59 29.00
N ILE A 250 23.24 32.86 28.48
CA ILE A 250 24.39 33.27 29.30
C ILE A 250 24.09 34.58 30.01
N GLY A 251 23.45 35.56 29.34
CA GLY A 251 23.06 36.84 29.93
C GLY A 251 22.02 36.73 31.07
N ALA A 252 21.30 35.63 31.15
CA ALA A 252 20.36 35.29 32.23
C ALA A 252 20.97 34.41 33.32
N GLY A 253 22.31 34.17 33.29
CA GLY A 253 23.00 33.32 34.26
C GLY A 253 22.74 31.82 34.11
N LEU A 254 22.11 31.39 33.00
CA LEU A 254 21.79 29.99 32.73
C LEU A 254 22.81 29.41 31.73
N TYR A 255 23.52 28.37 32.17
CA TYR A 255 24.47 27.63 31.34
C TYR A 255 23.72 26.48 30.63
N MET A 256 23.12 26.78 29.48
CA MET A 256 22.34 25.82 28.70
C MET A 256 23.19 25.26 27.56
N PRO A 257 23.12 23.96 27.24
CA PRO A 257 23.82 23.40 26.09
C PRO A 257 23.29 24.04 24.80
N SER A 258 24.13 24.14 23.80
CA SER A 258 23.69 24.49 22.44
C SER A 258 23.64 23.25 21.57
N LEU A 259 22.70 23.23 20.61
CA LEU A 259 22.78 22.30 19.51
C LEU A 259 24.10 22.52 18.79
N HIS A 260 24.93 21.52 18.75
CA HIS A 260 26.11 21.54 17.90
C HIS A 260 25.67 21.05 16.51
N ALA A 261 25.47 21.98 15.59
CA ALA A 261 25.48 21.63 14.18
C ALA A 261 26.94 21.28 13.86
N GLN A 262 27.33 20.03 14.01
CA GLN A 262 28.54 19.54 13.39
C GLN A 262 28.29 19.56 11.88
N ASP A 263 29.17 20.23 11.15
CA ASP A 263 29.19 20.26 9.68
C ASP A 263 29.54 18.90 9.06
N GLN A 264 29.68 17.85 9.86
CA GLN A 264 29.98 16.48 9.45
C GLN A 264 28.99 15.52 10.08
N MET A 265 28.01 15.07 9.29
CA MET A 265 27.27 13.85 9.57
C MET A 265 28.25 12.67 9.47
N GLY A 266 28.32 11.79 10.45
CA GLY A 266 29.13 10.58 10.36
C GLY A 266 28.68 9.66 9.21
N GLY A 267 29.28 8.49 9.10
CA GLY A 267 29.03 7.54 8.01
C GLY A 267 27.79 6.70 8.21
N LEU A 268 27.12 6.37 7.11
CA LEU A 268 26.03 5.39 7.05
C LEU A 268 26.61 4.02 6.67
N VAL A 269 26.31 2.98 7.44
CA VAL A 269 26.69 1.61 7.08
C VAL A 269 25.47 0.87 6.52
N VAL A 270 25.69 0.14 5.43
CA VAL A 270 24.68 -0.68 4.77
C VAL A 270 25.12 -2.12 4.78
N GLY A 271 24.51 -2.94 5.61
CA GLY A 271 24.68 -4.40 5.59
C GLY A 271 23.86 -4.98 4.43
N PHE A 272 24.49 -5.80 3.61
CA PHE A 272 23.85 -6.42 2.47
C PHE A 272 24.02 -7.94 2.54
N ASP A 273 22.90 -8.64 2.77
CA ASP A 273 22.88 -10.08 2.73
C ASP A 273 23.01 -10.57 1.29
N THR A 274 24.06 -11.32 1.00
CA THR A 274 24.32 -11.89 -0.34
C THR A 274 23.96 -13.37 -0.40
N SER A 275 23.07 -13.85 0.49
CA SER A 275 22.48 -15.18 0.37
C SER A 275 21.74 -15.32 -0.97
N GLY A 276 21.52 -16.55 -1.43
CA GLY A 276 21.01 -16.84 -2.77
C GLY A 276 19.61 -16.27 -3.11
N SER A 277 18.96 -15.59 -2.17
CA SER A 277 17.64 -14.96 -2.31
C SER A 277 17.68 -13.59 -3.01
N ILE A 278 18.83 -12.91 -3.07
CA ILE A 278 18.94 -11.55 -3.68
C ILE A 278 19.52 -11.64 -5.08
N THR A 279 18.75 -11.15 -6.07
CA THR A 279 19.19 -11.08 -7.46
C THR A 279 19.94 -9.78 -7.75
N GLN A 280 20.71 -9.73 -8.85
CA GLN A 280 21.36 -8.48 -9.32
C GLN A 280 20.34 -7.37 -9.62
N LYS A 281 19.11 -7.74 -10.03
CA LYS A 281 18.02 -6.79 -10.28
C LYS A 281 17.59 -6.12 -8.98
N ASP A 282 17.48 -6.88 -7.90
CA ASP A 282 17.12 -6.38 -6.58
C ASP A 282 18.22 -5.47 -6.03
N ALA A 283 19.50 -5.85 -6.20
CA ALA A 283 20.64 -5.02 -5.84
C ALA A 283 20.65 -3.67 -6.56
N ASN A 284 20.31 -3.63 -7.86
CA ASN A 284 20.23 -2.40 -8.63
C ASN A 284 19.07 -1.50 -8.16
N ARG A 285 17.95 -2.09 -7.76
CA ARG A 285 16.80 -1.36 -7.21
C ARG A 285 17.16 -0.75 -5.85
N ILE A 286 17.76 -1.52 -4.96
CA ILE A 286 18.26 -1.03 -3.67
C ILE A 286 19.30 0.09 -3.87
N ALA A 287 20.21 -0.03 -4.85
CA ALA A 287 21.19 1.00 -5.17
C ALA A 287 20.52 2.33 -5.59
N THR A 288 19.43 2.26 -6.35
CA THR A 288 18.67 3.45 -6.75
C THR A 288 18.05 4.16 -5.55
N GLU A 289 17.46 3.39 -4.64
CA GLU A 289 16.86 3.92 -3.42
C GLU A 289 17.92 4.48 -2.45
N LEU A 290 19.04 3.80 -2.30
CA LEU A 290 20.16 4.28 -1.49
C LEU A 290 20.72 5.61 -2.02
N ARG A 291 20.82 5.78 -3.35
CA ARG A 291 21.25 7.06 -3.95
C ARG A 291 20.36 8.21 -3.52
N ALA A 292 19.03 8.02 -3.61
CA ALA A 292 18.07 9.06 -3.20
C ALA A 292 18.25 9.45 -1.72
N ILE A 293 18.51 8.47 -0.84
CA ILE A 293 18.74 8.73 0.59
C ILE A 293 20.06 9.43 0.83
N VAL A 294 21.13 9.02 0.13
CA VAL A 294 22.45 9.64 0.22
C VAL A 294 22.41 11.09 -0.26
N GLU A 295 21.69 11.37 -1.35
CA GLU A 295 21.49 12.73 -1.87
C GLU A 295 20.75 13.62 -0.87
N ASP A 296 19.76 13.08 -0.16
CA ASP A 296 18.95 13.82 0.82
C ASP A 296 19.70 14.05 2.15
N LEU A 297 20.32 13.01 2.70
CA LEU A 297 20.94 13.02 4.03
C LEU A 297 22.39 13.50 4.02
N GLN A 298 23.07 13.39 2.89
CA GLN A 298 24.47 13.78 2.68
C GLN A 298 25.41 13.29 3.81
N PRO A 299 25.43 11.97 4.11
CA PRO A 299 26.37 11.42 5.09
C PRO A 299 27.82 11.67 4.63
N GLU A 300 28.76 11.64 5.56
CA GLU A 300 30.20 11.81 5.25
C GLU A 300 30.69 10.72 4.31
N PHE A 301 30.26 9.48 4.57
CA PHE A 301 30.49 8.33 3.69
C PHE A 301 29.36 7.30 3.83
N VAL A 302 29.28 6.43 2.83
CA VAL A 302 28.42 5.21 2.88
C VAL A 302 29.33 4.01 2.74
N GLU A 303 29.29 3.10 3.71
CA GLU A 303 30.02 1.85 3.63
C GLU A 303 29.06 0.68 3.47
N VAL A 304 29.15 -0.01 2.34
CA VAL A 304 28.36 -1.19 2.05
C VAL A 304 29.15 -2.45 2.40
N VAL A 305 28.64 -3.25 3.31
CA VAL A 305 29.25 -4.48 3.79
C VAL A 305 28.46 -5.68 3.27
N TYR A 306 29.06 -6.44 2.38
CA TYR A 306 28.49 -7.66 1.86
C TYR A 306 28.78 -8.84 2.80
N CYS A 307 27.72 -9.52 3.22
CA CYS A 307 27.83 -10.59 4.21
C CYS A 307 27.06 -11.84 3.77
N THR A 308 27.63 -12.99 4.08
CA THR A 308 27.00 -14.31 4.09
C THR A 308 27.12 -14.88 5.52
N ASP A 309 27.86 -15.95 5.71
CA ASP A 309 28.36 -16.43 7.02
C ASP A 309 29.53 -15.59 7.57
N ARG A 310 30.12 -14.75 6.72
CA ARG A 310 31.23 -13.83 6.99
C ARG A 310 31.16 -12.64 6.06
N VAL A 311 31.88 -11.57 6.37
CA VAL A 311 32.07 -10.44 5.44
C VAL A 311 32.81 -10.91 4.20
N THR A 312 32.16 -10.79 3.03
CA THR A 312 32.69 -11.20 1.74
C THR A 312 33.33 -10.07 0.96
N GLY A 313 33.04 -8.84 1.34
CA GLY A 313 33.62 -7.63 0.77
C GLY A 313 32.99 -6.36 1.33
N THR A 314 33.69 -5.25 1.17
CA THR A 314 33.21 -3.93 1.53
C THR A 314 33.39 -2.98 0.34
N GLN A 315 32.51 -1.99 0.25
CA GLN A 315 32.60 -0.87 -0.70
C GLN A 315 32.32 0.43 0.07
N ARG A 316 33.27 1.37 0.02
CA ARG A 316 33.08 2.68 0.62
C ARG A 316 32.88 3.72 -0.48
N PHE A 317 31.89 4.55 -0.30
CA PHE A 317 31.50 5.65 -1.18
C PHE A 317 31.60 6.94 -0.38
N GLU A 318 32.38 7.87 -0.88
CA GLU A 318 32.42 9.24 -0.33
C GLU A 318 31.20 10.03 -0.85
N ARG A 319 30.99 11.20 -0.31
CA ARG A 319 29.78 12.03 -0.51
C ARG A 319 29.34 12.21 -1.97
N ASP A 320 30.29 12.34 -2.89
CA ASP A 320 30.05 12.63 -4.31
C ASP A 320 30.24 11.40 -5.22
N ASP A 321 30.51 10.24 -4.64
CA ASP A 321 30.75 9.02 -5.41
C ASP A 321 29.44 8.39 -5.90
N PRO A 322 29.38 7.90 -7.15
CA PRO A 322 28.22 7.17 -7.62
C PRO A 322 28.08 5.81 -6.89
N VAL A 323 26.97 5.61 -6.22
CA VAL A 323 26.70 4.36 -5.51
C VAL A 323 26.38 3.24 -6.51
N GLU A 324 27.32 2.33 -6.73
CA GLU A 324 27.15 1.12 -7.54
C GLU A 324 27.37 -0.12 -6.68
N LEU A 325 26.29 -0.87 -6.42
CA LEU A 325 26.37 -2.10 -5.63
C LEU A 325 26.89 -3.26 -6.48
N LYS A 326 27.93 -3.94 -5.99
CA LYS A 326 28.52 -5.12 -6.62
C LYS A 326 28.51 -6.27 -5.62
N PRO A 327 27.34 -6.95 -5.43
CA PRO A 327 27.23 -8.06 -4.51
C PRO A 327 28.28 -9.14 -4.81
N LYS A 328 28.97 -9.62 -3.78
CA LYS A 328 29.97 -10.67 -3.88
C LYS A 328 29.65 -11.76 -2.86
N GLY A 329 29.59 -12.98 -3.30
CA GLY A 329 29.42 -14.16 -2.46
C GLY A 329 28.08 -14.86 -2.65
N THR A 330 28.02 -16.11 -2.27
CA THR A 330 26.82 -16.96 -2.15
C THR A 330 27.04 -17.85 -0.94
N GLY A 331 26.08 -17.93 -0.02
CA GLY A 331 26.25 -18.72 1.21
C GLY A 331 25.05 -18.63 2.14
N GLY A 332 25.21 -19.06 3.38
CA GLY A 332 24.22 -18.89 4.45
C GLY A 332 24.20 -17.46 4.99
N THR A 333 23.27 -17.17 5.88
CA THR A 333 23.06 -15.84 6.48
C THR A 333 23.54 -15.83 7.93
N ARG A 334 24.49 -14.93 8.24
CA ARG A 334 24.86 -14.54 9.61
C ARG A 334 24.96 -13.04 9.72
N PHE A 335 24.29 -12.47 10.71
CA PHE A 335 24.25 -11.01 10.90
C PHE A 335 25.43 -10.46 11.68
N LYS A 336 25.91 -11.21 12.68
CA LYS A 336 26.99 -10.79 13.59
C LYS A 336 28.25 -10.24 12.90
N PRO A 337 28.77 -10.83 11.79
CA PRO A 337 29.99 -10.32 11.16
C PRO A 337 29.92 -8.88 10.70
N VAL A 338 28.73 -8.37 10.31
CA VAL A 338 28.56 -6.96 9.94
C VAL A 338 28.68 -6.06 11.17
N PHE A 339 28.09 -6.44 12.29
CA PHE A 339 28.17 -5.71 13.54
C PHE A 339 29.59 -5.70 14.09
N ASP A 340 30.32 -6.82 14.01
CA ASP A 340 31.74 -6.92 14.41
C ASP A 340 32.62 -6.04 13.51
N HIS A 341 32.30 -5.96 12.19
CA HIS A 341 32.99 -5.07 11.26
C HIS A 341 32.77 -3.61 11.66
N VAL A 342 31.51 -3.19 11.86
CA VAL A 342 31.19 -1.82 12.28
C VAL A 342 31.85 -1.46 13.61
N ALA A 343 31.87 -2.37 14.57
CA ALA A 343 32.54 -2.19 15.85
C ALA A 343 34.07 -2.02 15.74
N SER A 344 34.67 -2.51 14.64
CA SER A 344 36.10 -2.36 14.35
C SER A 344 36.47 -1.09 13.60
N MET A 345 35.48 -0.29 13.15
CA MET A 345 35.70 0.98 12.46
C MET A 345 36.09 2.06 13.48
N ASP A 346 37.05 2.87 13.12
CA ASP A 346 37.39 4.07 13.90
C ASP A 346 36.48 5.28 13.57
N ASP A 347 35.72 5.16 12.48
CA ASP A 347 34.80 6.21 11.99
C ASP A 347 33.52 6.25 12.82
N ARG A 348 32.94 7.44 12.97
CA ARG A 348 31.62 7.61 13.59
C ARG A 348 30.54 7.11 12.68
N VAL A 349 29.78 6.10 13.11
CA VAL A 349 28.61 5.55 12.40
C VAL A 349 27.33 6.17 12.96
N ILE A 350 26.51 6.74 12.08
CA ILE A 350 25.22 7.38 12.43
C ILE A 350 24.04 6.40 12.38
N GLY A 351 24.22 5.27 11.71
CA GLY A 351 23.20 4.23 11.62
C GLY A 351 23.62 3.07 10.74
N LEU A 352 22.95 1.94 10.93
CA LEU A 352 23.10 0.73 10.13
C LEU A 352 21.77 0.37 9.49
N VAL A 353 21.75 0.20 8.17
CA VAL A 353 20.62 -0.37 7.42
C VAL A 353 21.01 -1.76 6.95
N TYR A 354 20.28 -2.78 7.36
CA TYR A 354 20.58 -4.15 6.99
C TYR A 354 19.51 -4.71 6.05
N PHE A 355 19.87 -4.98 4.80
CA PHE A 355 19.01 -5.63 3.81
C PHE A 355 19.15 -7.14 3.88
N SER A 356 18.09 -7.85 4.24
CA SER A 356 18.01 -9.31 4.33
C SER A 356 16.57 -9.80 4.32
N ASP A 357 16.34 -11.08 4.03
CA ASP A 357 15.06 -11.76 4.26
C ASP A 357 14.84 -12.11 5.73
N LEU A 358 15.84 -11.78 6.59
CA LEU A 358 15.85 -12.01 8.04
C LEU A 358 15.73 -13.50 8.45
N GLU A 359 16.08 -14.40 7.55
CA GLU A 359 16.22 -15.83 7.86
C GLU A 359 17.63 -16.11 8.46
N GLY A 360 17.82 -15.81 9.75
CA GLY A 360 19.10 -16.00 10.45
C GLY A 360 18.99 -15.76 11.95
N ASP A 361 20.09 -16.03 12.67
CA ASP A 361 20.16 -15.91 14.12
C ASP A 361 20.67 -14.52 14.55
N LEU A 362 19.89 -13.85 15.40
CA LEU A 362 20.20 -12.52 15.96
C LEU A 362 20.62 -12.58 17.46
N ASP A 363 20.52 -13.74 18.10
CA ASP A 363 20.67 -13.88 19.56
C ASP A 363 22.11 -13.57 20.06
N GLU A 364 23.10 -13.64 19.19
CA GLU A 364 24.51 -13.38 19.54
C GLU A 364 24.93 -11.91 19.39
N ILE A 365 24.02 -11.02 19.00
CA ILE A 365 24.35 -9.62 18.68
C ILE A 365 24.01 -8.73 19.89
N VAL A 366 25.03 -8.01 20.37
CA VAL A 366 24.82 -6.97 21.37
C VAL A 366 24.26 -5.72 20.66
N PRO A 367 23.10 -5.17 21.09
CA PRO A 367 22.53 -3.98 20.48
C PRO A 367 23.55 -2.82 20.47
N PRO A 368 23.83 -2.21 19.33
CA PRO A 368 24.75 -1.08 19.24
C PRO A 368 24.09 0.21 19.76
N GLU A 369 24.90 1.24 20.00
CA GLU A 369 24.41 2.57 20.42
C GLU A 369 23.80 3.38 19.27
N TYR A 370 24.13 3.05 18.01
CA TYR A 370 23.56 3.68 16.82
C TYR A 370 22.25 2.99 16.40
N PRO A 371 21.33 3.71 15.73
CA PRO A 371 20.08 3.13 15.25
C PRO A 371 20.33 2.05 14.18
N VAL A 372 19.58 0.94 14.29
CA VAL A 372 19.59 -0.16 13.33
C VAL A 372 18.23 -0.27 12.66
N ILE A 373 18.24 -0.31 11.32
CA ILE A 373 17.07 -0.55 10.50
C ILE A 373 17.24 -1.88 9.78
N TRP A 374 16.31 -2.78 10.06
CA TRP A 374 16.20 -4.05 9.39
C TRP A 374 15.30 -3.92 8.16
N ALA A 375 15.90 -3.76 7.00
CA ALA A 375 15.22 -3.66 5.72
C ALA A 375 14.86 -5.07 5.22
N ASN A 376 13.69 -5.54 5.61
CA ASN A 376 13.19 -6.87 5.28
C ASN A 376 12.74 -6.94 3.82
N ILE A 377 13.43 -7.72 3.01
CA ILE A 377 13.13 -8.01 1.61
C ILE A 377 12.37 -9.33 1.43
N GLY A 378 12.17 -10.09 2.51
CA GLY A 378 11.37 -11.31 2.54
C GLY A 378 9.86 -11.05 2.57
N GLN A 379 9.07 -12.12 2.50
CA GLN A 379 7.61 -12.04 2.52
C GLN A 379 7.00 -12.17 3.92
N ARG A 380 7.80 -12.50 4.93
CA ARG A 380 7.35 -12.72 6.31
C ARG A 380 7.58 -11.50 7.17
N GLU A 381 6.60 -11.17 8.00
CA GLU A 381 6.81 -10.22 9.08
C GLU A 381 7.81 -10.77 10.09
N TYR A 382 8.78 -9.96 10.43
CA TYR A 382 9.78 -10.28 11.44
C TYR A 382 9.89 -9.14 12.43
N ASN A 383 9.90 -9.48 13.72
CA ASN A 383 10.10 -8.50 14.79
C ASN A 383 11.48 -8.77 15.43
N PRO A 384 12.52 -8.01 15.06
CA PRO A 384 13.87 -8.22 15.57
C PRO A 384 13.94 -7.86 17.06
N PRO A 385 14.87 -8.45 17.83
CA PRO A 385 15.04 -8.17 19.25
C PRO A 385 15.49 -6.74 19.55
N PHE A 386 16.06 -6.04 18.55
CA PHE A 386 16.44 -4.63 18.62
C PHE A 386 16.37 -3.97 17.23
N GLY A 387 16.35 -2.64 17.23
CA GLY A 387 16.22 -1.86 15.99
C GLY A 387 14.78 -1.80 15.47
N THR A 388 14.61 -1.25 14.29
CA THR A 388 13.30 -1.07 13.62
C THR A 388 13.24 -1.91 12.36
N ALA A 389 12.26 -2.81 12.26
CA ALA A 389 12.03 -3.57 11.03
C ALA A 389 11.14 -2.79 10.07
N VAL A 390 11.49 -2.78 8.79
CA VAL A 390 10.73 -2.14 7.73
C VAL A 390 10.67 -3.06 6.52
N MET A 391 9.49 -3.29 5.97
CA MET A 391 9.32 -4.09 4.76
C MET A 391 9.77 -3.30 3.53
N VAL A 392 10.62 -3.89 2.73
CA VAL A 392 11.09 -3.33 1.45
C VAL A 392 10.53 -4.20 0.33
N PRO A 393 9.47 -3.79 -0.36
CA PRO A 393 8.94 -4.55 -1.48
C PRO A 393 9.93 -4.46 -2.65
N LEU A 394 10.52 -5.58 -3.03
CA LEU A 394 11.42 -5.74 -4.18
C LEU A 394 10.65 -6.18 -5.44
#